data_90fa9c7ac9555869df90be4d046d3dd2
#
_entry.id   90fa9c7ac9555869df90be4d046d3dd2
#
_cell.length_a   1.000
_cell.length_b   1.000
_cell.length_c   1.000
_cell.angle_alpha   90.00
_cell.angle_beta   90.00
_cell.angle_gamma   90.00
#
_symmetry.space_group_name_H-M   'P 1'
#
loop_
_entity.id
_entity.type
_entity.pdbx_description
1 polymer ?
#
loop_
_entity_poly.entity_id
_entity_poly.type
_entity_poly.pdbx_seq_one_letter_code
_entity_poly.pdbx_strand_id
1 'polypeptide(L)'
;MAGYRPCKCVYCGKPLDRNVEEWEQAPSNRYAHKSCYDKRQEEIQEQKTERKYKAKIHEKNKEVCGIQYVKTRTEKQIKEYLKEGMTAKNIYKTLEYWYDIKKQDPAEAHGGIGIVPYVYHQAMEYWQKQKIIGTQNDIIDDDTINGYLNIQESLPRQCNHKERIVKPKRKTFFILD
;
A
#
# COMPACT_ATOMS: atom_id res chain seq x y z
N MET A 1 33.90 42.50 8.24
CA MET A 1 33.64 41.05 8.09
C MET A 1 32.30 40.74 8.73
N ALA A 2 31.29 40.43 7.96
CA ALA A 2 29.98 40.04 8.52
C ALA A 2 30.15 38.68 9.24
N GLY A 3 29.96 38.69 10.55
CA GLY A 3 30.13 37.51 11.38
C GLY A 3 29.17 36.38 10.92
N TYR A 4 29.71 35.24 10.58
CA TYR A 4 28.96 34.04 10.26
C TYR A 4 28.05 33.72 11.44
N ARG A 5 26.75 33.67 11.21
CA ARG A 5 25.78 33.17 12.21
C ARG A 5 25.42 31.71 11.84
N PRO A 6 25.87 30.75 12.65
CA PRO A 6 25.47 29.36 12.42
C PRO A 6 23.95 29.24 12.52
N CYS A 7 23.33 28.63 11.53
CA CYS A 7 21.90 28.32 11.55
C CYS A 7 21.72 26.83 11.92
N LYS A 8 20.51 26.45 12.34
CA LYS A 8 20.17 25.05 12.62
C LYS A 8 19.27 24.53 11.52
N CYS A 9 19.54 23.30 11.09
CA CYS A 9 18.67 22.60 10.17
C CYS A 9 17.26 22.45 10.75
N VAL A 10 16.23 22.83 10.00
CA VAL A 10 14.82 22.78 10.45
C VAL A 10 14.32 21.36 10.69
N TYR A 11 14.93 20.35 10.04
CA TYR A 11 14.48 18.97 10.13
C TYR A 11 15.23 18.14 11.18
N CYS A 12 16.55 18.24 11.26
CA CYS A 12 17.34 17.44 12.20
C CYS A 12 17.82 18.22 13.43
N GLY A 13 17.68 19.56 13.46
CA GLY A 13 18.09 20.41 14.58
C GLY A 13 19.60 20.61 14.73
N LYS A 14 20.44 19.91 13.95
CA LYS A 14 21.89 20.03 13.97
C LYS A 14 22.33 21.39 13.39
N PRO A 15 23.50 21.92 13.82
CA PRO A 15 24.07 23.11 13.21
C PRO A 15 24.33 22.87 11.73
N LEU A 16 24.12 23.90 10.91
CA LEU A 16 24.31 23.89 9.47
C LEU A 16 25.25 25.04 9.09
N ASP A 17 26.38 24.69 8.49
CA ASP A 17 27.30 25.65 7.90
C ASP A 17 27.05 25.83 6.41
N ARG A 18 26.38 26.91 6.04
CA ARG A 18 25.99 27.20 4.66
C ARG A 18 27.17 27.51 3.71
N ASN A 19 28.38 27.67 4.25
CA ASN A 19 29.57 27.90 3.42
C ASN A 19 30.28 26.59 3.06
N VAL A 20 30.02 25.51 3.85
CA VAL A 20 30.73 24.23 3.71
C VAL A 20 29.78 23.11 3.29
N GLU A 21 28.53 23.13 3.77
CA GLU A 21 27.55 22.07 3.59
C GLU A 21 26.52 22.45 2.50
N GLU A 22 26.06 21.46 1.77
CA GLU A 22 24.94 21.65 0.84
C GLU A 22 23.64 21.87 1.62
N TRP A 23 22.92 22.88 1.26
CA TRP A 23 21.67 23.26 1.92
C TRP A 23 20.57 23.63 0.95
N GLU A 24 19.35 23.53 1.41
CA GLU A 24 18.13 23.94 0.71
C GLU A 24 17.25 24.81 1.62
N GLN A 25 16.47 25.68 1.01
CA GLN A 25 15.51 26.50 1.73
C GLN A 25 14.19 25.77 1.86
N ALA A 26 13.78 25.48 3.08
CA ALA A 26 12.49 24.87 3.36
C ALA A 26 11.33 25.89 3.14
N PRO A 27 10.09 25.42 2.92
CA PRO A 27 8.92 26.29 2.71
C PRO A 27 8.66 27.30 3.84
N SER A 28 9.19 27.05 5.03
CA SER A 28 9.13 27.95 6.20
C SER A 28 10.17 29.09 6.17
N ASN A 29 10.83 29.33 5.06
CA ASN A 29 11.97 30.25 4.92
C ASN A 29 13.16 29.94 5.85
N ARG A 30 13.24 28.71 6.35
CA ARG A 30 14.35 28.22 7.17
C ARG A 30 15.27 27.34 6.33
N TYR A 31 16.48 27.11 6.84
CA TYR A 31 17.49 26.34 6.13
C TYR A 31 17.49 24.88 6.60
N ALA A 32 17.80 23.97 5.67
CA ALA A 32 17.94 22.54 5.93
C ALA A 32 19.17 22.00 5.20
N HIS A 33 19.82 20.95 5.75
CA HIS A 33 20.77 20.18 4.96
C HIS A 33 20.05 19.62 3.75
N LYS A 34 20.68 19.59 2.60
CA LYS A 34 20.10 19.05 1.36
C LYS A 34 19.56 17.63 1.56
N SER A 35 20.36 16.76 2.17
CA SER A 35 19.94 15.38 2.47
C SER A 35 18.71 15.27 3.38
N CYS A 36 18.55 16.22 4.33
CA CYS A 36 17.37 16.25 5.19
C CYS A 36 16.13 16.79 4.45
N TYR A 37 16.37 17.74 3.53
CA TYR A 37 15.31 18.28 2.68
C TYR A 37 14.78 17.21 1.72
N ASP A 38 15.68 16.51 1.03
CA ASP A 38 15.34 15.47 0.06
C ASP A 38 14.55 14.35 0.72
N LYS A 39 15.02 13.81 1.86
CA LYS A 39 14.25 12.84 2.65
C LYS A 39 12.85 13.33 3.01
N ARG A 40 12.74 14.60 3.40
CA ARG A 40 11.43 15.17 3.72
C ARG A 40 10.52 15.28 2.51
N GLN A 41 11.07 15.59 1.34
CA GLN A 41 10.30 15.61 0.09
C GLN A 41 9.84 14.21 -0.30
N GLU A 42 10.70 13.21 -0.18
CA GLU A 42 10.35 11.80 -0.39
C GLU A 42 9.18 11.37 0.51
N GLU A 43 9.28 11.61 1.83
CA GLU A 43 8.19 11.32 2.77
C GLU A 43 6.86 12.00 2.39
N ILE A 44 6.92 13.26 1.95
CA ILE A 44 5.73 14.00 1.50
C ILE A 44 5.14 13.38 0.24
N GLN A 45 5.98 12.96 -0.70
CA GLN A 45 5.53 12.31 -1.93
C GLN A 45 4.93 10.92 -1.67
N GLU A 46 5.55 10.16 -0.79
CA GLU A 46 5.00 8.87 -0.34
C GLU A 46 3.62 9.04 0.31
N GLN A 47 3.48 10.00 1.22
CA GLN A 47 2.19 10.30 1.86
C GLN A 47 1.13 10.76 0.86
N LYS A 48 1.50 11.59 -0.12
CA LYS A 48 0.59 12.02 -1.19
C LYS A 48 0.15 10.82 -2.04
N THR A 49 1.10 9.98 -2.40
CA THR A 49 0.85 8.76 -3.17
C THR A 49 -0.06 7.80 -2.41
N GLU A 50 0.22 7.57 -1.14
CA GLU A 50 -0.59 6.73 -0.27
C GLU A 50 -2.04 7.25 -0.16
N ARG A 51 -2.22 8.56 0.08
CA ARG A 51 -3.56 9.19 0.12
C ARG A 51 -4.31 9.03 -1.20
N LYS A 52 -3.62 9.24 -2.33
CA LYS A 52 -4.18 9.06 -3.68
C LYS A 52 -4.68 7.62 -3.88
N TYR A 53 -3.88 6.63 -3.52
CA TYR A 53 -4.28 5.24 -3.70
C TYR A 53 -5.34 4.79 -2.70
N LYS A 54 -5.33 5.28 -1.46
CA LYS A 54 -6.45 5.07 -0.52
C LYS A 54 -7.78 5.57 -1.10
N ALA A 55 -7.79 6.76 -1.68
CA ALA A 55 -8.99 7.29 -2.35
C ALA A 55 -9.44 6.39 -3.51
N LYS A 56 -8.51 5.96 -4.37
CA LYS A 56 -8.81 5.05 -5.48
C LYS A 56 -9.34 3.68 -5.00
N ILE A 57 -8.83 3.14 -3.90
CA ILE A 57 -9.34 1.89 -3.31
C ILE A 57 -10.81 2.06 -2.90
N HIS A 58 -11.15 3.17 -2.24
CA HIS A 58 -12.53 3.43 -1.85
C HIS A 58 -13.45 3.60 -3.06
N GLU A 59 -13.00 4.34 -4.06
CA GLU A 59 -13.74 4.56 -5.31
C GLU A 59 -13.99 3.24 -6.03
N LYS A 60 -12.92 2.44 -6.25
CA LYS A 60 -13.02 1.13 -6.91
C LYS A 60 -13.93 0.18 -6.15
N ASN A 61 -13.78 0.10 -4.84
CA ASN A 61 -14.62 -0.78 -4.03
C ASN A 61 -16.08 -0.33 -4.01
N LYS A 62 -16.34 0.98 -4.03
CA LYS A 62 -17.69 1.54 -4.15
C LYS A 62 -18.30 1.23 -5.52
N GLU A 63 -17.53 1.39 -6.59
CA GLU A 63 -17.95 1.06 -7.96
C GLU A 63 -18.36 -0.41 -8.08
N VAL A 64 -17.54 -1.30 -7.58
CA VAL A 64 -17.69 -2.74 -7.74
C VAL A 64 -18.75 -3.32 -6.81
N CYS A 65 -18.75 -2.95 -5.52
CA CYS A 65 -19.68 -3.48 -4.52
C CYS A 65 -21.01 -2.74 -4.45
N GLY A 66 -21.14 -1.57 -5.09
CA GLY A 66 -22.37 -0.78 -5.11
C GLY A 66 -22.96 -0.55 -3.72
N ILE A 67 -24.20 -0.98 -3.51
CA ILE A 67 -24.94 -0.84 -2.24
C ILE A 67 -24.30 -1.61 -1.08
N GLN A 68 -23.55 -2.70 -1.37
CA GLN A 68 -22.90 -3.50 -0.34
C GLN A 68 -21.60 -2.87 0.19
N TYR A 69 -21.13 -1.79 -0.40
CA TYR A 69 -19.90 -1.11 0.01
C TYR A 69 -20.00 -0.57 1.43
N VAL A 70 -19.04 -0.96 2.30
CA VAL A 70 -18.95 -0.50 3.69
C VAL A 70 -17.62 0.23 3.90
N LYS A 71 -17.68 1.57 3.92
CA LYS A 71 -16.52 2.46 4.04
C LYS A 71 -15.67 2.15 5.28
N THR A 72 -16.29 2.01 6.45
CA THR A 72 -15.59 1.76 7.71
C THR A 72 -14.84 0.42 7.72
N ARG A 73 -15.43 -0.62 7.11
CA ARG A 73 -14.79 -1.92 6.94
C ARG A 73 -13.56 -1.80 6.03
N THR A 74 -13.72 -1.14 4.89
CA THR A 74 -12.62 -0.92 3.93
C THR A 74 -11.47 -0.14 4.58
N GLU A 75 -11.76 0.93 5.32
CA GLU A 75 -10.74 1.72 6.04
C GLU A 75 -9.98 0.89 7.08
N LYS A 76 -10.70 0.05 7.84
CA LYS A 76 -10.08 -0.85 8.82
C LYS A 76 -9.14 -1.83 8.14
N GLN A 77 -9.59 -2.49 7.07
CA GLN A 77 -8.79 -3.43 6.29
C GLN A 77 -7.56 -2.77 5.66
N ILE A 78 -7.70 -1.57 5.08
CA ILE A 78 -6.55 -0.81 4.56
C ILE A 78 -5.50 -0.60 5.66
N LYS A 79 -5.93 -0.16 6.86
CA LYS A 79 -5.01 0.06 7.98
C LYS A 79 -4.30 -1.22 8.43
N GLU A 80 -5.00 -2.35 8.43
CA GLU A 80 -4.45 -3.67 8.78
C GLU A 80 -3.38 -4.08 7.75
N TYR A 81 -3.68 -4.01 6.46
CA TYR A 81 -2.75 -4.39 5.40
C TYR A 81 -1.53 -3.49 5.31
N LEU A 82 -1.68 -2.18 5.56
CA LEU A 82 -0.53 -1.28 5.66
C LEU A 82 0.39 -1.63 6.83
N LYS A 83 -0.14 -2.09 7.97
CA LYS A 83 0.66 -2.58 9.10
C LYS A 83 1.39 -3.89 8.78
N GLU A 84 0.81 -4.71 7.92
CA GLU A 84 1.42 -5.95 7.40
C GLU A 84 2.48 -5.68 6.33
N GLY A 85 2.77 -4.42 6.02
CA GLY A 85 3.80 -4.02 5.06
C GLY A 85 3.33 -3.90 3.61
N MET A 86 2.04 -4.06 3.33
CA MET A 86 1.49 -3.82 2.00
C MET A 86 1.41 -2.31 1.73
N THR A 87 1.71 -1.87 0.51
CA THR A 87 1.51 -0.47 0.12
C THR A 87 0.09 -0.23 -0.41
N ALA A 88 -0.43 0.98 -0.23
CA ALA A 88 -1.75 1.33 -0.77
C ALA A 88 -1.83 1.16 -2.30
N LYS A 89 -0.72 1.40 -3.01
CA LYS A 89 -0.58 1.14 -4.45
C LYS A 89 -0.78 -0.33 -4.79
N ASN A 90 -0.13 -1.22 -4.05
CA ASN A 90 -0.20 -2.66 -4.29
C ASN A 90 -1.58 -3.23 -3.93
N ILE A 91 -2.21 -2.73 -2.85
CA ILE A 91 -3.59 -3.08 -2.50
C ILE A 91 -4.53 -2.71 -3.66
N TYR A 92 -4.41 -1.49 -4.20
CA TYR A 92 -5.21 -1.05 -5.34
C TYR A 92 -4.97 -1.92 -6.58
N LYS A 93 -3.70 -2.23 -6.89
CA LYS A 93 -3.33 -3.11 -8.00
C LYS A 93 -3.87 -4.54 -7.83
N THR A 94 -3.98 -5.03 -6.61
CA THR A 94 -4.61 -6.33 -6.33
C THR A 94 -6.10 -6.31 -6.63
N LEU A 95 -6.79 -5.20 -6.30
CA LEU A 95 -8.21 -5.04 -6.64
C LEU A 95 -8.44 -4.91 -8.14
N GLU A 96 -7.59 -4.14 -8.87
CA GLU A 96 -7.63 -4.11 -10.35
C GLU A 96 -7.46 -5.51 -10.93
N TYR A 97 -6.47 -6.28 -10.45
CA TYR A 97 -6.27 -7.64 -10.91
C TYR A 97 -7.50 -8.52 -10.68
N TRP A 98 -8.10 -8.46 -9.50
CA TRP A 98 -9.22 -9.30 -9.13
C TRP A 98 -10.50 -8.97 -9.91
N TYR A 99 -10.83 -7.69 -10.00
CA TYR A 99 -12.09 -7.27 -10.61
C TYR A 99 -11.98 -7.03 -12.12
N ASP A 100 -10.90 -6.44 -12.60
CA ASP A 100 -10.78 -6.04 -14.01
C ASP A 100 -10.18 -7.15 -14.87
N ILE A 101 -9.19 -7.88 -14.35
CA ILE A 101 -8.48 -8.92 -15.10
C ILE A 101 -9.15 -10.29 -14.90
N LYS A 102 -9.35 -10.70 -13.64
CA LYS A 102 -10.00 -11.99 -13.31
C LYS A 102 -11.52 -11.95 -13.45
N LYS A 103 -12.14 -10.75 -13.46
CA LYS A 103 -13.59 -10.53 -13.54
C LYS A 103 -14.40 -11.35 -12.53
N GLN A 104 -13.89 -11.41 -11.30
CA GLN A 104 -14.52 -12.18 -10.22
C GLN A 104 -15.71 -11.43 -9.62
N ASP A 105 -16.63 -12.19 -9.02
CA ASP A 105 -17.84 -11.64 -8.43
C ASP A 105 -17.52 -10.76 -7.20
N PRO A 106 -18.01 -9.53 -7.17
CA PRO A 106 -17.89 -8.65 -5.99
C PRO A 106 -18.52 -9.19 -4.72
N ALA A 107 -19.50 -10.07 -4.82
CA ALA A 107 -20.17 -10.67 -3.67
C ALA A 107 -19.20 -11.43 -2.73
N GLU A 108 -18.11 -11.99 -3.27
CA GLU A 108 -17.09 -12.67 -2.50
C GLU A 108 -16.34 -11.75 -1.51
N ALA A 109 -16.27 -10.45 -1.80
CA ALA A 109 -15.61 -9.46 -0.95
C ALA A 109 -16.49 -8.94 0.20
N HIS A 110 -17.78 -9.30 0.24
CA HIS A 110 -18.72 -8.88 1.28
C HIS A 110 -18.70 -7.37 1.58
N GLY A 111 -18.60 -6.53 0.55
CA GLY A 111 -18.61 -5.07 0.66
C GLY A 111 -17.31 -4.43 1.20
N GLY A 112 -16.24 -5.21 1.34
CA GLY A 112 -14.92 -4.77 1.76
C GLY A 112 -13.83 -5.15 0.75
N ILE A 113 -12.59 -5.15 1.21
CA ILE A 113 -11.40 -5.58 0.44
C ILE A 113 -10.75 -6.83 1.03
N GLY A 114 -11.54 -7.68 1.71
CA GLY A 114 -11.08 -8.87 2.41
C GLY A 114 -10.40 -9.92 1.53
N ILE A 115 -10.59 -9.85 0.21
CA ILE A 115 -9.97 -10.75 -0.76
C ILE A 115 -8.46 -10.47 -0.96
N VAL A 116 -8.01 -9.24 -0.66
CA VAL A 116 -6.64 -8.79 -0.96
C VAL A 116 -5.56 -9.75 -0.44
N PRO A 117 -5.52 -10.21 0.82
CA PRO A 117 -4.46 -11.11 1.30
C PRO A 117 -4.37 -12.42 0.51
N TYR A 118 -5.49 -12.93 0.04
CA TYR A 118 -5.55 -14.23 -0.65
C TYR A 118 -5.03 -14.18 -2.08
N VAL A 119 -5.17 -13.03 -2.74
CA VAL A 119 -4.80 -12.89 -4.16
C VAL A 119 -3.60 -11.97 -4.38
N TYR A 120 -3.05 -11.41 -3.31
CA TYR A 120 -1.96 -10.44 -3.36
C TYR A 120 -0.75 -10.93 -4.17
N HIS A 121 -0.26 -12.13 -3.87
CA HIS A 121 0.89 -12.72 -4.56
C HIS A 121 0.62 -12.93 -6.05
N GLN A 122 -0.54 -13.50 -6.38
CA GLN A 122 -0.93 -13.72 -7.78
C GLN A 122 -1.04 -12.41 -8.56
N ALA A 123 -1.58 -11.37 -7.93
CA ALA A 123 -1.68 -10.05 -8.51
C ALA A 123 -0.30 -9.44 -8.76
N MET A 124 0.60 -9.52 -7.78
CA MET A 124 1.96 -8.97 -7.92
C MET A 124 2.75 -9.70 -8.99
N GLU A 125 2.70 -11.03 -9.05
CA GLU A 125 3.32 -11.82 -10.13
C GLU A 125 2.76 -11.44 -11.51
N TYR A 126 1.45 -11.24 -11.61
CA TYR A 126 0.83 -10.80 -12.87
C TYR A 126 1.38 -9.44 -13.31
N TRP A 127 1.39 -8.44 -12.41
CA TRP A 127 1.87 -7.11 -12.73
C TRP A 127 3.37 -7.09 -13.03
N GLN A 128 4.15 -7.92 -12.36
CA GLN A 128 5.57 -8.08 -12.64
C GLN A 128 5.81 -8.65 -14.06
N LYS A 129 5.06 -9.68 -14.44
CA LYS A 129 5.11 -10.24 -15.81
C LYS A 129 4.71 -9.19 -16.85
N GLN A 130 3.65 -8.42 -16.59
CA GLN A 130 3.23 -7.34 -17.49
C GLN A 130 4.30 -6.26 -17.61
N LYS A 131 4.99 -5.93 -16.53
CA LYS A 131 6.10 -4.97 -16.55
C LYS A 131 7.27 -5.49 -17.41
N ILE A 132 7.64 -6.74 -17.27
CA ILE A 132 8.71 -7.37 -18.08
C ILE A 132 8.35 -7.38 -19.58
N ILE A 133 7.10 -7.69 -19.91
CA ILE A 133 6.59 -7.67 -21.29
C ILE A 133 6.58 -6.23 -21.84
N GLY A 134 6.17 -5.25 -21.01
CA GLY A 134 6.16 -3.84 -21.38
C GLY A 134 7.56 -3.23 -21.54
N THR A 135 8.57 -3.70 -20.78
CA THR A 135 9.96 -3.21 -20.88
C THR A 135 10.67 -3.66 -22.16
N GLN A 136 10.14 -4.63 -22.89
CA GLN A 136 10.61 -4.92 -24.25
C GLN A 136 10.15 -3.84 -25.25
N ASN A 137 9.16 -3.01 -24.90
CA ASN A 137 8.61 -1.98 -25.77
C ASN A 137 8.76 -0.54 -25.27
N ASP A 138 8.92 -0.27 -23.94
CA ASP A 138 9.11 1.08 -23.41
C ASP A 138 9.72 1.06 -22.00
N ILE A 139 10.60 2.01 -21.72
CA ILE A 139 11.30 2.19 -20.44
C ILE A 139 10.29 2.51 -19.33
N ILE A 140 10.19 1.66 -18.33
CA ILE A 140 9.22 1.79 -17.21
C ILE A 140 9.93 1.97 -15.88
N ASP A 141 9.36 2.84 -15.01
CA ASP A 141 9.83 3.24 -13.70
C ASP A 141 10.25 2.10 -12.75
N ASP A 142 11.48 2.18 -12.28
CA ASP A 142 12.21 1.17 -11.49
C ASP A 142 11.72 1.01 -10.03
N ASP A 143 10.93 1.96 -9.53
CA ASP A 143 10.52 2.05 -8.13
C ASP A 143 9.57 0.93 -7.65
N THR A 144 8.98 0.17 -8.58
CA THR A 144 7.98 -0.86 -8.23
C THR A 144 8.62 -2.21 -7.89
N ILE A 145 9.85 -2.48 -8.37
CA ILE A 145 10.52 -3.79 -8.19
C ILE A 145 11.15 -3.91 -6.80
N ASN A 146 11.80 -2.86 -6.31
CA ASN A 146 12.49 -2.90 -5.02
C ASN A 146 11.58 -3.08 -3.81
N GLY A 147 10.34 -2.55 -3.88
CA GLY A 147 9.34 -2.77 -2.84
C GLY A 147 8.86 -4.21 -2.72
N TYR A 148 8.84 -4.95 -3.85
CA TYR A 148 8.33 -6.33 -3.88
C TYR A 148 9.33 -7.34 -3.31
N LEU A 149 10.63 -7.18 -3.61
CA LEU A 149 11.67 -8.10 -3.14
C LEU A 149 11.83 -8.06 -1.61
N ASN A 150 11.70 -6.87 -1.01
CA ASN A 150 11.77 -6.70 0.44
C ASN A 150 10.58 -7.33 1.19
N ILE A 151 9.42 -7.48 0.54
CA ILE A 151 8.23 -8.08 1.16
C ILE A 151 8.30 -9.61 1.16
N GLN A 152 8.97 -10.23 0.17
CA GLN A 152 9.14 -11.70 0.15
C GLN A 152 9.93 -12.24 1.34
N GLU A 153 10.84 -11.43 1.90
CA GLU A 153 11.61 -11.82 3.09
C GLU A 153 10.88 -11.61 4.42
N SER A 154 9.88 -10.72 4.44
CA SER A 154 9.18 -10.29 5.66
C SER A 154 7.79 -10.92 5.87
N LEU A 155 7.21 -11.56 4.86
CA LEU A 155 5.89 -12.20 5.01
C LEU A 155 6.02 -13.53 5.77
N PRO A 156 5.27 -13.74 6.85
CA PRO A 156 5.22 -15.01 7.53
C PRO A 156 4.76 -16.10 6.54
N ARG A 157 5.60 -17.12 6.39
CA ARG A 157 5.30 -18.29 5.55
C ARG A 157 3.98 -18.90 6.01
N GLN A 158 2.99 -18.85 5.14
CA GLN A 158 1.75 -19.62 5.15
C GLN A 158 0.93 -19.53 6.44
N CYS A 159 -0.17 -18.82 6.38
CA CYS A 159 -1.33 -19.20 7.18
C CYS A 159 -1.71 -20.64 6.80
N ASN A 160 -1.29 -21.59 7.63
CA ASN A 160 -1.85 -22.93 7.60
C ASN A 160 -3.35 -22.80 7.87
N HIS A 161 -4.13 -22.75 6.82
CA HIS A 161 -5.57 -22.88 6.88
C HIS A 161 -5.82 -24.33 7.31
N LYS A 162 -5.89 -24.57 8.63
CA LYS A 162 -6.57 -25.76 9.14
C LYS A 162 -8.00 -25.65 8.65
N GLU A 163 -8.32 -26.44 7.64
CA GLU A 163 -9.69 -26.67 7.20
C GLU A 163 -10.54 -26.92 8.45
N ARG A 164 -11.41 -25.97 8.79
CA ARG A 164 -12.45 -26.24 9.77
C ARG A 164 -13.41 -27.21 9.11
N ILE A 165 -13.23 -28.49 9.39
CA ILE A 165 -14.19 -29.52 9.06
C ILE A 165 -15.48 -29.15 9.80
N VAL A 166 -16.43 -28.56 9.06
CA VAL A 166 -17.77 -28.26 9.55
C VAL A 166 -18.46 -29.64 9.68
N LYS A 167 -18.50 -30.13 10.89
CA LYS A 167 -19.29 -31.38 11.17
C LYS A 167 -20.74 -31.09 10.81
N PRO A 168 -21.39 -31.95 9.99
CA PRO A 168 -22.79 -31.77 9.63
C PRO A 168 -23.65 -31.84 10.88
N LYS A 169 -24.53 -30.86 11.08
CA LYS A 169 -25.53 -30.88 12.15
C LYS A 169 -26.41 -32.11 11.96
N ARG A 170 -26.44 -32.99 12.97
CA ARG A 170 -27.36 -34.14 13.01
C ARG A 170 -28.79 -33.62 12.96
N LYS A 171 -29.55 -34.00 11.93
CA LYS A 171 -30.99 -33.80 11.88
C LYS A 171 -31.62 -34.72 12.90
N THR A 172 -32.20 -34.18 13.97
CA THR A 172 -33.08 -34.90 14.85
C THR A 172 -34.41 -35.13 14.14
N PHE A 173 -34.68 -36.35 13.74
CA PHE A 173 -36.02 -36.75 13.32
C PHE A 173 -36.86 -36.86 14.57
N PHE A 174 -37.88 -36.02 14.71
CA PHE A 174 -38.98 -36.28 15.64
C PHE A 174 -39.90 -37.32 15.00
N ILE A 175 -39.98 -38.47 15.59
CA ILE A 175 -41.02 -39.47 15.33
C ILE A 175 -42.22 -38.99 16.15
N LEU A 176 -43.33 -38.67 15.50
CA LEU A 176 -44.63 -38.45 16.11
C LEU A 176 -45.34 -39.81 16.13
N ASP A 177 -45.61 -40.30 17.33
CA ASP A 177 -46.61 -41.34 17.56
C ASP A 177 -48.01 -40.76 17.59
#